data_b0ad67b07cd1da7ef9b513a477e238fb
#
_entry.id   b0ad67b07cd1da7ef9b513a477e238fb
#
_cell.length_a   1.000
_cell.length_b   1.000
_cell.length_c   1.000
_cell.angle_alpha   90.00
_cell.angle_beta   90.00
_cell.angle_gamma   90.00
#
_symmetry.space_group_name_H-M   'P 1'
#
loop_
_entity.id
_entity.type
_entity.pdbx_description
1 polymer ?
#
loop_
_entity_poly.entity_id
_entity_poly.type
_entity_poly.pdbx_seq_one_letter_code
_entity_poly.pdbx_strand_id
1 'polypeptide(L)'
;MALLHLARQWGGADLLALTVDHGLRAGSAQEAKQVARWCKALGISHCTLKWKHAGITSGLQAKARAARYDLMSAWCAKHGVGALLTAHTADDQAETVAMRSRRSSRDASLAAIWPETQWNGLRILRPLLSVTRSELRASLTSLGQDWIEDPSNQDPRFERVRIRQEAPDVQLAAKAREAQTRMKAARAEAARWMKRQAHLEVSGMITLATDALTLIPGAARDEALLQILASAGGTPPDRARRDALMEWLAAQEPGRRTLGGVLFAKRKRQILIAREPARITSQAVALHPTRSIIWDRRFLVSGPPDSVVILKAAIKSLKRQEGLPAFVDAGLPVIRRGAEILADPFVSHHKAAKIKLIFK
;
A
#
# COMPACT_ATOMS: atom_id res chain seq x y z
N MET A 1 0.59 8.24 -25.22
CA MET A 1 1.75 8.36 -26.13
C MET A 1 2.84 9.26 -25.59
N ALA A 2 2.58 10.48 -25.09
CA ALA A 2 3.62 11.42 -24.63
C ALA A 2 4.63 10.79 -23.65
N LEU A 3 4.17 10.10 -22.58
CA LEU A 3 5.09 9.42 -21.66
C LEU A 3 6.02 8.43 -22.37
N LEU A 4 5.52 7.72 -23.39
CA LEU A 4 6.29 6.72 -24.13
C LEU A 4 7.42 7.39 -24.94
N HIS A 5 7.12 8.51 -25.64
CA HIS A 5 8.12 9.29 -26.35
C HIS A 5 9.18 9.87 -25.41
N LEU A 6 8.76 10.47 -24.28
CA LEU A 6 9.67 11.05 -23.30
C LEU A 6 10.57 9.98 -22.66
N ALA A 7 10.00 8.82 -22.30
CA ALA A 7 10.77 7.72 -21.74
C ALA A 7 11.79 7.16 -22.74
N ARG A 8 11.41 7.04 -24.04
CA ARG A 8 12.33 6.66 -25.13
C ARG A 8 13.47 7.65 -25.28
N GLN A 9 13.16 8.95 -25.28
CA GLN A 9 14.16 10.01 -25.41
C GLN A 9 15.12 10.03 -24.22
N TRP A 10 14.63 9.76 -23.02
CA TRP A 10 15.45 9.65 -21.83
C TRP A 10 16.50 8.53 -21.93
N GLY A 11 16.17 7.38 -22.54
CA GLY A 11 17.12 6.32 -22.89
C GLY A 11 17.80 5.62 -21.70
N GLY A 12 17.37 5.89 -20.45
CA GLY A 12 18.04 5.41 -19.24
C GLY A 12 17.67 3.98 -18.84
N ALA A 13 16.80 3.30 -19.60
CA ALA A 13 16.39 1.91 -19.34
C ALA A 13 15.73 1.28 -20.57
N ASP A 14 15.70 -0.05 -20.58
CA ASP A 14 14.90 -0.80 -21.55
C ASP A 14 13.40 -0.54 -21.30
N LEU A 15 12.68 -0.26 -22.37
CA LEU A 15 11.27 0.10 -22.30
C LEU A 15 10.38 -1.02 -22.84
N LEU A 16 9.29 -1.26 -22.13
CA LEU A 16 8.20 -2.11 -22.58
C LEU A 16 6.88 -1.40 -22.26
N ALA A 17 5.98 -1.37 -23.24
CA ALA A 17 4.67 -0.78 -23.09
C ALA A 17 3.62 -1.86 -22.75
N LEU A 18 2.78 -1.58 -21.74
CA LEU A 18 1.66 -2.44 -21.36
C LEU A 18 0.34 -1.73 -21.62
N THR A 19 -0.59 -2.38 -22.30
CA THR A 19 -1.98 -1.96 -22.43
C THR A 19 -2.88 -2.97 -21.72
N VAL A 20 -3.83 -2.50 -20.91
CA VAL A 20 -4.86 -3.35 -20.33
C VAL A 20 -6.15 -3.14 -21.09
N ASP A 21 -6.58 -4.18 -21.82
CA ASP A 21 -7.89 -4.23 -22.42
C ASP A 21 -8.91 -4.73 -21.41
N HIS A 22 -9.79 -3.84 -20.98
CA HIS A 22 -10.82 -4.15 -19.98
C HIS A 22 -12.03 -4.87 -20.57
N GLY A 23 -12.19 -4.90 -21.92
CA GLY A 23 -13.34 -5.52 -22.58
C GLY A 23 -14.69 -4.87 -22.24
N LEU A 24 -14.69 -3.63 -21.74
CA LEU A 24 -15.90 -2.94 -21.27
C LEU A 24 -16.66 -2.21 -22.38
N ARG A 25 -16.05 -2.04 -23.56
CA ARG A 25 -16.67 -1.38 -24.73
C ARG A 25 -16.17 -1.98 -26.04
N ALA A 26 -17.02 -1.82 -27.05
CA ALA A 26 -16.71 -2.20 -28.41
C ALA A 26 -15.53 -1.47 -28.93
N GLY A 27 -14.52 -1.60 -29.38
CA GLY A 27 -13.41 -0.73 -29.83
C GLY A 27 -12.17 -0.77 -28.94
N SER A 28 -12.24 -1.20 -27.67
CA SER A 28 -11.08 -1.26 -26.78
C SER A 28 -9.95 -2.15 -27.35
N ALA A 29 -10.30 -3.26 -27.99
CA ALA A 29 -9.35 -4.14 -28.66
C ALA A 29 -8.68 -3.48 -29.88
N GLN A 30 -9.41 -2.64 -30.66
CA GLN A 30 -8.83 -1.91 -31.78
C GLN A 30 -7.87 -0.81 -31.30
N GLU A 31 -8.22 -0.12 -30.22
CA GLU A 31 -7.34 0.86 -29.60
C GLU A 31 -6.04 0.23 -29.09
N ALA A 32 -6.12 -0.93 -28.44
CA ALA A 32 -4.93 -1.68 -28.01
C ALA A 32 -4.05 -2.08 -29.22
N LYS A 33 -4.64 -2.49 -30.35
CA LYS A 33 -3.91 -2.76 -31.60
C LYS A 33 -3.26 -1.50 -32.18
N GLN A 34 -3.95 -0.35 -32.09
CA GLN A 34 -3.39 0.93 -32.56
C GLN A 34 -2.19 1.34 -31.70
N VAL A 35 -2.28 1.22 -30.38
CA VAL A 35 -1.13 1.46 -29.47
C VAL A 35 0.02 0.51 -29.79
N ALA A 36 -0.25 -0.76 -30.06
CA ALA A 36 0.79 -1.73 -30.46
C ALA A 36 1.50 -1.31 -31.75
N ARG A 37 0.77 -0.79 -32.76
CA ARG A 37 1.37 -0.26 -34.00
C ARG A 37 2.29 0.93 -33.73
N TRP A 38 1.85 1.88 -32.91
CA TRP A 38 2.68 3.04 -32.52
C TRP A 38 3.92 2.61 -31.74
N CYS A 39 3.80 1.67 -30.81
CA CYS A 39 4.96 1.12 -30.10
C CYS A 39 5.95 0.47 -31.05
N LYS A 40 5.48 -0.32 -32.02
CA LYS A 40 6.33 -0.94 -33.06
C LYS A 40 7.07 0.10 -33.88
N ALA A 41 6.38 1.18 -34.31
CA ALA A 41 7.02 2.29 -35.05
C ALA A 41 8.10 3.01 -34.22
N LEU A 42 7.95 3.04 -32.90
CA LEU A 42 8.95 3.59 -31.96
C LEU A 42 10.05 2.60 -31.58
N GLY A 43 10.02 1.35 -32.06
CA GLY A 43 10.97 0.31 -31.66
C GLY A 43 10.78 -0.16 -30.21
N ILE A 44 9.59 0.00 -29.64
CA ILE A 44 9.29 -0.37 -28.24
C ILE A 44 8.44 -1.63 -28.22
N SER A 45 8.86 -2.63 -27.45
CA SER A 45 8.08 -3.85 -27.22
C SER A 45 6.75 -3.52 -26.56
N HIS A 46 5.67 -4.22 -26.95
CA HIS A 46 4.34 -3.98 -26.42
C HIS A 46 3.62 -5.29 -26.06
N CYS A 47 2.90 -5.29 -24.95
CA CYS A 47 2.02 -6.39 -24.56
C CYS A 47 0.64 -5.89 -24.17
N THR A 48 -0.42 -6.56 -24.67
CA THR A 48 -1.80 -6.31 -24.28
C THR A 48 -2.25 -7.36 -23.27
N LEU A 49 -2.64 -6.90 -22.10
CA LEU A 49 -3.18 -7.72 -21.00
C LEU A 49 -4.71 -7.64 -21.05
N LYS A 50 -5.39 -8.77 -21.01
CA LYS A 50 -6.86 -8.83 -21.04
C LYS A 50 -7.43 -9.05 -19.65
N TRP A 51 -8.35 -8.19 -19.25
CA TRP A 51 -9.10 -8.39 -18.02
C TRP A 51 -10.26 -9.35 -18.26
N LYS A 52 -10.19 -10.55 -17.69
CA LYS A 52 -11.28 -11.51 -17.68
C LYS A 52 -12.16 -11.27 -16.46
N HIS A 53 -13.44 -10.96 -16.65
CA HIS A 53 -14.40 -10.75 -15.57
C HIS A 53 -15.77 -11.29 -15.95
N ALA A 54 -16.50 -11.83 -14.97
CA ALA A 54 -17.95 -12.03 -15.04
C ALA A 54 -18.64 -10.66 -14.82
N GLY A 55 -19.89 -10.50 -15.24
CA GLY A 55 -20.63 -9.24 -15.15
C GLY A 55 -20.45 -8.51 -13.81
N ILE A 56 -20.16 -7.22 -13.86
CA ILE A 56 -19.91 -6.40 -12.69
C ILE A 56 -21.11 -5.50 -12.47
N THR A 57 -21.79 -5.68 -11.36
CA THR A 57 -23.03 -4.96 -11.00
C THR A 57 -22.79 -3.64 -10.24
N SER A 58 -21.63 -3.46 -9.58
CA SER A 58 -21.32 -2.26 -8.80
C SER A 58 -19.82 -1.99 -8.71
N GLY A 59 -19.45 -0.71 -8.55
CA GLY A 59 -18.06 -0.31 -8.34
C GLY A 59 -17.13 -0.57 -9.53
N LEU A 60 -17.66 -0.56 -10.75
CA LEU A 60 -16.93 -0.92 -11.98
C LEU A 60 -15.59 -0.19 -12.11
N GLN A 61 -15.55 1.13 -11.90
CA GLN A 61 -14.30 1.91 -12.04
C GLN A 61 -13.22 1.49 -11.03
N ALA A 62 -13.62 1.29 -9.76
CA ALA A 62 -12.67 0.87 -8.73
C ALA A 62 -12.13 -0.53 -9.02
N LYS A 63 -13.00 -1.46 -9.44
CA LYS A 63 -12.64 -2.83 -9.81
C LYS A 63 -11.75 -2.85 -11.07
N ALA A 64 -12.09 -2.09 -12.09
CA ALA A 64 -11.29 -1.97 -13.31
C ALA A 64 -9.90 -1.37 -13.02
N ARG A 65 -9.83 -0.36 -12.12
CA ARG A 65 -8.56 0.21 -11.68
C ARG A 65 -7.72 -0.82 -10.90
N ALA A 66 -8.30 -1.54 -9.96
CA ALA A 66 -7.60 -2.59 -9.22
C ALA A 66 -7.08 -3.67 -10.17
N ALA A 67 -7.95 -4.22 -11.02
CA ALA A 67 -7.59 -5.24 -12.01
C ALA A 67 -6.46 -4.78 -12.95
N ARG A 68 -6.45 -3.51 -13.37
CA ARG A 68 -5.36 -2.94 -14.18
C ARG A 68 -4.03 -3.08 -13.49
N TYR A 69 -3.93 -2.64 -12.22
CA TYR A 69 -2.69 -2.71 -11.49
C TYR A 69 -2.30 -4.14 -11.11
N ASP A 70 -3.28 -5.01 -10.81
CA ASP A 70 -3.03 -6.43 -10.53
C ASP A 70 -2.45 -7.15 -11.75
N LEU A 71 -3.04 -6.97 -12.92
CA LEU A 71 -2.55 -7.56 -14.17
C LEU A 71 -1.14 -7.06 -14.52
N MET A 72 -0.91 -5.74 -14.44
CA MET A 72 0.40 -5.16 -14.71
C MET A 72 1.44 -5.63 -13.70
N SER A 73 1.13 -5.67 -12.40
CA SER A 73 2.09 -6.11 -11.37
C SER A 73 2.42 -7.59 -11.49
N ALA A 74 1.44 -8.44 -11.78
CA ALA A 74 1.67 -9.86 -12.01
C ALA A 74 2.56 -10.09 -13.24
N TRP A 75 2.29 -9.35 -14.31
CA TRP A 75 3.11 -9.41 -15.53
C TRP A 75 4.55 -8.94 -15.26
N CYS A 76 4.73 -7.80 -14.61
CA CYS A 76 6.04 -7.25 -14.25
C CYS A 76 6.84 -8.21 -13.36
N ALA A 77 6.21 -8.80 -12.35
CA ALA A 77 6.86 -9.78 -11.48
C ALA A 77 7.35 -11.01 -12.25
N LYS A 78 6.53 -11.51 -13.21
CA LYS A 78 6.91 -12.65 -14.06
C LYS A 78 8.11 -12.35 -14.96
N HIS A 79 8.27 -11.09 -15.39
CA HIS A 79 9.29 -10.69 -16.37
C HIS A 79 10.46 -9.92 -15.74
N GLY A 80 10.57 -9.88 -14.42
CA GLY A 80 11.67 -9.20 -13.72
C GLY A 80 11.66 -7.68 -13.83
N VAL A 81 10.50 -7.06 -14.15
CA VAL A 81 10.36 -5.60 -14.29
C VAL A 81 10.14 -4.96 -12.93
N GLY A 82 11.04 -4.08 -12.52
CA GLY A 82 11.05 -3.46 -11.18
C GLY A 82 10.16 -2.22 -11.01
N ALA A 83 9.77 -1.56 -12.11
CA ALA A 83 8.98 -0.32 -12.03
C ALA A 83 7.99 -0.17 -13.19
N LEU A 84 6.85 0.47 -12.90
CA LEU A 84 5.81 0.83 -13.86
C LEU A 84 5.68 2.35 -13.92
N LEU A 85 5.80 2.92 -15.11
CA LEU A 85 5.52 4.34 -15.35
C LEU A 85 4.06 4.54 -15.72
N THR A 86 3.41 5.58 -15.18
CA THR A 86 2.03 5.96 -15.54
C THR A 86 1.92 7.45 -15.82
N ALA A 87 1.10 7.83 -16.82
CA ALA A 87 1.01 9.17 -17.36
C ALA A 87 -0.02 10.07 -16.62
N HIS A 88 0.00 10.08 -15.28
CA HIS A 88 -0.78 11.06 -14.53
C HIS A 88 -0.15 12.44 -14.65
N THR A 89 -0.98 13.48 -14.82
CA THR A 89 -0.60 14.85 -15.15
C THR A 89 -0.89 15.84 -14.01
N ALA A 90 -0.51 17.11 -14.19
CA ALA A 90 -0.87 18.19 -13.30
C ALA A 90 -2.38 18.38 -13.23
N ASP A 91 -3.10 18.21 -14.36
CA ASP A 91 -4.57 18.22 -14.38
C ASP A 91 -5.16 17.10 -13.50
N ASP A 92 -4.60 15.89 -13.54
CA ASP A 92 -5.06 14.79 -12.69
C ASP A 92 -4.84 15.09 -11.20
N GLN A 93 -3.77 15.83 -10.87
CA GLN A 93 -3.53 16.33 -9.52
C GLN A 93 -4.61 17.34 -9.12
N ALA A 94 -4.85 18.36 -9.97
CA ALA A 94 -5.85 19.40 -9.71
C ALA A 94 -7.25 18.81 -9.54
N GLU A 95 -7.68 17.92 -10.44
CA GLU A 95 -8.94 17.18 -10.32
C GLU A 95 -9.02 16.42 -8.99
N THR A 96 -7.96 15.72 -8.60
CA THR A 96 -7.96 14.92 -7.36
C THR A 96 -7.97 15.80 -6.11
N VAL A 97 -7.25 16.93 -6.12
CA VAL A 97 -7.30 17.91 -5.02
C VAL A 97 -8.70 18.49 -4.92
N ALA A 98 -9.30 18.93 -6.04
CA ALA A 98 -10.65 19.50 -6.06
C ALA A 98 -11.71 18.52 -5.51
N MET A 99 -11.66 17.25 -5.93
CA MET A 99 -12.54 16.18 -5.41
C MET A 99 -12.38 15.96 -3.91
N ARG A 100 -11.13 15.93 -3.42
CA ARG A 100 -10.83 15.59 -2.03
C ARG A 100 -11.02 16.77 -1.08
N SER A 101 -10.74 17.99 -1.52
CA SER A 101 -10.93 19.21 -0.73
C SER A 101 -12.41 19.45 -0.36
N ARG A 102 -13.35 19.01 -1.18
CA ARG A 102 -14.79 19.03 -0.87
C ARG A 102 -15.14 18.17 0.35
N ARG A 103 -14.33 17.17 0.65
CA ARG A 103 -14.54 16.22 1.76
C ARG A 103 -13.63 16.50 2.95
N SER A 104 -12.46 17.10 2.74
CA SER A 104 -11.47 17.37 3.78
C SER A 104 -10.39 18.33 3.29
N SER A 105 -10.01 19.30 4.12
CA SER A 105 -8.93 20.27 3.86
C SER A 105 -7.54 19.84 4.36
N ARG A 106 -7.37 18.56 4.78
CA ARG A 106 -6.13 18.10 5.39
C ARG A 106 -5.08 17.70 4.38
N ASP A 107 -3.81 17.76 4.80
CA ASP A 107 -2.67 17.37 3.96
C ASP A 107 -2.81 15.95 3.38
N ALA A 108 -3.30 14.97 4.14
CA ALA A 108 -3.54 13.62 3.64
C ALA A 108 -4.53 13.56 2.46
N SER A 109 -5.54 14.43 2.44
CA SER A 109 -6.48 14.58 1.33
C SER A 109 -5.88 15.41 0.20
N LEU A 110 -5.24 16.52 0.53
CA LEU A 110 -4.65 17.46 -0.42
C LEU A 110 -3.41 16.89 -1.12
N ALA A 111 -2.67 15.99 -0.51
CA ALA A 111 -1.51 15.32 -1.12
C ALA A 111 -1.85 14.55 -2.42
N ALA A 112 -3.13 14.32 -2.68
CA ALA A 112 -3.68 13.78 -3.92
C ALA A 112 -2.93 12.55 -4.47
N ILE A 113 -2.30 12.64 -5.65
CA ILE A 113 -1.59 11.54 -6.31
C ILE A 113 -0.09 11.65 -5.97
N TRP A 114 0.48 10.61 -5.36
CA TRP A 114 1.91 10.57 -5.05
C TRP A 114 2.76 10.28 -6.27
N PRO A 115 3.96 10.90 -6.40
CA PRO A 115 4.90 10.63 -7.49
C PRO A 115 5.32 9.17 -7.56
N GLU A 116 5.45 8.53 -6.41
CA GLU A 116 5.76 7.12 -6.26
C GLU A 116 4.81 6.45 -5.29
N THR A 117 4.35 5.25 -5.65
CA THR A 117 3.58 4.35 -4.80
C THR A 117 3.99 2.91 -5.09
N GLN A 118 3.52 1.97 -4.28
CA GLN A 118 3.70 0.54 -4.53
C GLN A 118 2.35 -0.17 -4.69
N TRP A 119 2.34 -1.20 -5.53
CA TRP A 119 1.21 -2.10 -5.72
C TRP A 119 1.72 -3.53 -5.86
N ASN A 120 1.36 -4.41 -4.94
CA ASN A 120 1.85 -5.80 -4.90
C ASN A 120 3.38 -5.92 -5.06
N GLY A 121 4.14 -5.01 -4.41
CA GLY A 121 5.60 -4.95 -4.50
C GLY A 121 6.17 -4.22 -5.72
N LEU A 122 5.37 -3.95 -6.76
CA LEU A 122 5.79 -3.17 -7.93
C LEU A 122 5.81 -1.68 -7.62
N ARG A 123 6.91 -1.00 -7.93
CA ARG A 123 7.01 0.47 -7.86
C ARG A 123 6.22 1.11 -9.01
N ILE A 124 5.34 2.05 -8.69
CA ILE A 124 4.56 2.82 -9.66
C ILE A 124 5.04 4.26 -9.61
N LEU A 125 5.64 4.72 -10.70
CA LEU A 125 6.22 6.05 -10.85
C LEU A 125 5.34 6.92 -11.75
N ARG A 126 5.24 8.22 -11.43
CA ARG A 126 4.40 9.19 -12.16
C ARG A 126 5.22 10.45 -12.47
N PRO A 127 6.06 10.38 -13.50
CA PRO A 127 6.99 11.48 -13.81
C PRO A 127 6.31 12.75 -14.32
N LEU A 128 5.06 12.67 -14.82
CA LEU A 128 4.37 13.78 -15.48
C LEU A 128 3.42 14.58 -14.57
N LEU A 129 3.48 14.40 -13.24
CA LEU A 129 2.59 15.10 -12.30
C LEU A 129 2.77 16.62 -12.25
N SER A 130 3.81 17.16 -12.83
CA SER A 130 4.05 18.60 -12.97
C SER A 130 3.76 19.15 -14.37
N VAL A 131 3.41 18.28 -15.32
CA VAL A 131 3.17 18.64 -16.73
C VAL A 131 1.67 18.60 -17.01
N THR A 132 1.16 19.57 -17.73
CA THR A 132 -0.26 19.66 -18.10
C THR A 132 -0.56 18.78 -19.32
N ARG A 133 -1.86 18.43 -19.49
CA ARG A 133 -2.31 17.74 -20.70
C ARG A 133 -2.12 18.58 -21.96
N SER A 134 -2.28 19.89 -21.87
CA SER A 134 -2.06 20.82 -22.99
C SER A 134 -0.61 20.78 -23.46
N GLU A 135 0.36 20.83 -22.54
CA GLU A 135 1.80 20.72 -22.88
C GLU A 135 2.11 19.37 -23.53
N LEU A 136 1.54 18.27 -23.00
CA LEU A 136 1.75 16.94 -23.57
C LEU A 136 1.13 16.79 -24.96
N ARG A 137 -0.06 17.38 -25.20
CA ARG A 137 -0.67 17.40 -26.53
C ARG A 137 0.15 18.24 -27.51
N ALA A 138 0.61 19.42 -27.12
CA ALA A 138 1.48 20.24 -27.95
C ALA A 138 2.76 19.49 -28.34
N SER A 139 3.39 18.78 -27.39
CA SER A 139 4.53 17.93 -27.67
C SER A 139 4.22 16.80 -28.65
N LEU A 140 3.08 16.13 -28.53
CA LEU A 140 2.67 15.08 -29.48
C LEU A 140 2.40 15.65 -30.88
N THR A 141 1.75 16.81 -30.96
CA THR A 141 1.48 17.51 -32.23
C THR A 141 2.80 17.88 -32.92
N SER A 142 3.79 18.41 -32.20
CA SER A 142 5.10 18.73 -32.78
C SER A 142 5.88 17.51 -33.29
N LEU A 143 5.59 16.32 -32.72
CA LEU A 143 6.16 15.04 -33.16
C LEU A 143 5.34 14.35 -34.27
N GLY A 144 4.22 14.93 -34.73
CA GLY A 144 3.30 14.30 -35.66
C GLY A 144 2.69 13.00 -35.13
N GLN A 145 2.57 12.87 -33.83
CA GLN A 145 2.09 11.67 -33.16
C GLN A 145 0.62 11.80 -32.74
N ASP A 146 -0.23 10.97 -33.31
CA ASP A 146 -1.63 10.86 -32.90
C ASP A 146 -1.78 10.18 -31.54
N TRP A 147 -2.95 10.41 -30.92
CA TRP A 147 -3.35 9.76 -29.67
C TRP A 147 -4.82 9.36 -29.71
N ILE A 148 -5.22 8.49 -28.79
CA ILE A 148 -6.61 8.06 -28.65
C ILE A 148 -7.29 8.87 -27.56
N GLU A 149 -8.44 9.48 -27.88
CA GLU A 149 -9.34 10.10 -26.89
C GLU A 149 -10.37 9.03 -26.45
N ASP A 150 -10.34 8.67 -25.18
CA ASP A 150 -11.31 7.72 -24.64
C ASP A 150 -12.67 8.42 -24.42
N PRO A 151 -13.75 8.02 -25.09
CA PRO A 151 -15.07 8.66 -24.96
C PRO A 151 -15.63 8.61 -23.53
N SER A 152 -15.23 7.62 -22.71
CA SER A 152 -15.65 7.54 -21.32
C SER A 152 -15.14 8.71 -20.45
N ASN A 153 -14.15 9.45 -20.92
CA ASN A 153 -13.65 10.67 -20.28
C ASN A 153 -14.61 11.86 -20.39
N GLN A 154 -15.68 11.74 -21.15
CA GLN A 154 -16.71 12.77 -21.33
C GLN A 154 -18.02 12.43 -20.60
N ASP A 155 -18.16 11.24 -20.00
CA ASP A 155 -19.39 10.80 -19.36
C ASP A 155 -19.62 11.50 -18.00
N PRO A 156 -20.63 12.41 -17.88
CA PRO A 156 -20.88 13.22 -16.70
C PRO A 156 -21.40 12.41 -15.50
N ARG A 157 -21.76 11.13 -15.68
CA ARG A 157 -22.11 10.24 -14.57
C ARG A 157 -20.94 10.07 -13.59
N PHE A 158 -19.71 10.27 -14.06
CA PHE A 158 -18.52 10.17 -13.24
C PHE A 158 -18.15 11.50 -12.58
N GLU A 159 -17.98 11.48 -11.25
CA GLU A 159 -17.60 12.67 -10.45
C GLU A 159 -16.37 13.38 -11.04
N ARG A 160 -15.37 12.60 -11.46
CA ARG A 160 -14.14 13.15 -12.02
C ARG A 160 -14.35 13.89 -13.34
N VAL A 161 -15.31 13.47 -14.16
CA VAL A 161 -15.66 14.16 -15.41
C VAL A 161 -16.33 15.48 -15.11
N ARG A 162 -17.27 15.52 -14.14
CA ARG A 162 -17.90 16.78 -13.70
C ARG A 162 -16.87 17.77 -13.17
N ILE A 163 -15.96 17.32 -12.31
CA ILE A 163 -14.85 18.16 -11.80
C ILE A 163 -13.98 18.69 -12.94
N ARG A 164 -13.68 17.86 -13.95
CA ARG A 164 -12.91 18.29 -15.13
C ARG A 164 -13.63 19.36 -15.94
N GLN A 165 -14.95 19.28 -16.06
CA GLN A 165 -15.77 20.29 -16.74
C GLN A 165 -15.80 21.63 -15.99
N GLU A 166 -15.63 21.60 -14.67
CA GLU A 166 -15.46 22.80 -13.84
C GLU A 166 -14.08 23.47 -14.04
N ALA A 167 -13.21 22.89 -14.86
CA ALA A 167 -11.86 23.37 -15.16
C ALA A 167 -11.06 23.78 -13.89
N PRO A 168 -10.78 22.83 -12.97
CA PRO A 168 -10.11 23.15 -11.73
C PRO A 168 -8.75 23.79 -12.02
N ASP A 169 -8.40 24.83 -11.26
CA ASP A 169 -7.15 25.53 -11.39
C ASP A 169 -5.96 24.55 -11.25
N VAL A 170 -5.11 24.52 -12.27
CA VAL A 170 -3.90 23.69 -12.30
C VAL A 170 -2.95 24.03 -11.12
N GLN A 171 -3.04 25.25 -10.57
CA GLN A 171 -2.30 25.63 -9.36
C GLN A 171 -2.65 24.74 -8.14
N LEU A 172 -3.80 24.07 -8.13
CA LEU A 172 -4.11 23.05 -7.12
C LEU A 172 -3.06 21.91 -7.10
N ALA A 173 -2.36 21.67 -8.20
CA ALA A 173 -1.23 20.73 -8.23
C ALA A 173 -0.05 21.20 -7.34
N ALA A 174 0.15 22.51 -7.19
CA ALA A 174 1.13 23.07 -6.26
C ALA A 174 0.73 22.77 -4.81
N LYS A 175 -0.54 22.96 -4.45
CA LYS A 175 -1.08 22.59 -3.12
C LYS A 175 -0.86 21.12 -2.80
N ALA A 176 -0.99 20.22 -3.78
CA ALA A 176 -0.68 18.80 -3.60
C ALA A 176 0.80 18.56 -3.26
N ARG A 177 1.73 19.22 -3.97
CA ARG A 177 3.18 19.12 -3.69
C ARG A 177 3.54 19.63 -2.31
N GLU A 178 2.98 20.77 -1.90
CA GLU A 178 3.17 21.32 -0.55
C GLU A 178 2.68 20.35 0.54
N ALA A 179 1.44 19.84 0.38
CA ALA A 179 0.88 18.84 1.29
C ALA A 179 1.74 17.57 1.35
N GLN A 180 2.24 17.08 0.21
CA GLN A 180 3.17 15.96 0.15
C GLN A 180 4.48 16.23 0.89
N THR A 181 5.03 17.45 0.76
CA THR A 181 6.25 17.86 1.46
C THR A 181 6.02 17.86 2.98
N ARG A 182 4.91 18.47 3.45
CA ARG A 182 4.56 18.44 4.87
C ARG A 182 4.36 17.01 5.39
N MET A 183 3.68 16.15 4.62
CA MET A 183 3.49 14.75 5.00
C MET A 183 4.79 13.95 5.03
N LYS A 184 5.70 14.18 4.06
CA LYS A 184 7.04 13.55 4.08
C LYS A 184 7.82 13.96 5.33
N ALA A 185 7.79 15.25 5.69
CA ALA A 185 8.42 15.75 6.91
C ALA A 185 7.80 15.10 8.16
N ALA A 186 6.48 15.05 8.25
CA ALA A 186 5.76 14.40 9.35
C ALA A 186 6.10 12.89 9.47
N ARG A 187 6.18 12.17 8.35
CA ARG A 187 6.60 10.76 8.32
C ARG A 187 8.04 10.57 8.79
N ALA A 188 8.95 11.41 8.35
CA ALA A 188 10.34 11.36 8.77
C ALA A 188 10.49 11.67 10.26
N GLU A 189 9.72 12.63 10.79
CA GLU A 189 9.68 12.94 12.21
C GLU A 189 9.10 11.79 13.02
N ALA A 190 7.99 11.21 12.58
CA ALA A 190 7.39 10.01 13.19
C ALA A 190 8.37 8.85 13.25
N ALA A 191 9.09 8.58 12.15
CA ALA A 191 10.09 7.51 12.10
C ALA A 191 11.26 7.76 13.08
N ARG A 192 11.77 9.00 13.15
CA ARG A 192 12.80 9.37 14.14
C ARG A 192 12.29 9.23 15.58
N TRP A 193 11.05 9.64 15.81
CA TRP A 193 10.40 9.50 17.11
C TRP A 193 10.23 8.03 17.49
N MET A 194 9.70 7.20 16.56
CA MET A 194 9.56 5.75 16.76
C MET A 194 10.90 5.10 17.16
N LYS A 195 11.97 5.43 16.45
CA LYS A 195 13.31 4.90 16.75
C LYS A 195 13.81 5.24 18.15
N ARG A 196 13.41 6.40 18.70
CA ARG A 196 13.82 6.85 20.05
C ARG A 196 12.92 6.36 21.16
N GLN A 197 11.61 6.25 20.91
CA GLN A 197 10.60 6.05 21.95
C GLN A 197 9.99 4.64 21.95
N ALA A 198 9.98 3.96 20.79
CA ALA A 198 9.37 2.65 20.69
C ALA A 198 10.40 1.54 20.87
N HIS A 199 10.13 0.64 21.81
CA HIS A 199 10.86 -0.62 21.91
C HIS A 199 10.07 -1.71 21.23
N LEU A 200 10.65 -2.30 20.18
CA LEU A 200 10.05 -3.41 19.43
C LEU A 200 10.78 -4.71 19.76
N GLU A 201 10.02 -5.68 20.23
CA GLU A 201 10.49 -7.01 20.57
C GLU A 201 10.38 -7.99 19.38
N VAL A 202 11.11 -9.09 19.44
CA VAL A 202 11.04 -10.18 18.46
C VAL A 202 9.66 -10.82 18.35
N SER A 203 8.85 -10.69 19.41
CA SER A 203 7.43 -11.07 19.44
C SER A 203 6.53 -10.19 18.56
N GLY A 204 7.05 -9.07 18.07
CA GLY A 204 6.28 -8.03 17.40
C GLY A 204 5.49 -7.14 18.37
N MET A 205 5.73 -7.26 19.68
CA MET A 205 5.19 -6.32 20.67
C MET A 205 5.97 -5.00 20.62
N ILE A 206 5.25 -3.90 20.66
CA ILE A 206 5.79 -2.56 20.78
C ILE A 206 5.47 -2.03 22.17
N THR A 207 6.47 -1.48 22.85
CA THR A 207 6.33 -0.83 24.15
C THR A 207 6.65 0.65 24.01
N LEU A 208 5.80 1.50 24.59
CA LEU A 208 5.96 2.96 24.65
C LEU A 208 5.77 3.44 26.10
N ALA A 209 6.36 4.58 26.47
CA ALA A 209 5.93 5.31 27.66
C ALA A 209 4.47 5.78 27.50
N THR A 210 3.73 5.89 28.61
CA THR A 210 2.27 6.15 28.57
C THR A 210 1.91 7.46 27.89
N ASP A 211 2.74 8.49 28.00
CA ASP A 211 2.56 9.84 27.45
C ASP A 211 3.26 10.05 26.09
N ALA A 212 4.08 9.10 25.66
CA ALA A 212 4.94 9.27 24.49
C ALA A 212 4.18 9.73 23.22
N LEU A 213 2.99 9.14 22.94
CA LEU A 213 2.18 9.51 21.78
C LEU A 213 1.48 10.86 21.91
N THR A 214 1.27 11.35 23.13
CA THR A 214 0.62 12.65 23.36
C THR A 214 1.59 13.82 23.22
N LEU A 215 2.89 13.57 23.40
CA LEU A 215 3.95 14.58 23.36
C LEU A 215 4.47 14.89 21.94
N ILE A 216 4.17 14.05 20.96
CA ILE A 216 4.60 14.28 19.57
C ILE A 216 3.67 15.26 18.83
N PRO A 217 4.15 16.19 17.95
CA PRO A 217 3.33 17.13 17.21
C PRO A 217 2.24 16.46 16.34
N GLY A 218 1.10 17.13 16.18
CA GLY A 218 -0.14 16.55 15.62
C GLY A 218 0.02 15.79 14.30
N ALA A 219 0.68 16.37 13.30
CA ALA A 219 0.87 15.70 12.00
C ALA A 219 1.80 14.47 12.11
N ALA A 220 2.89 14.57 12.87
CA ALA A 220 3.80 13.46 13.12
C ALA A 220 3.17 12.41 14.05
N ARG A 221 2.25 12.78 14.93
CA ARG A 221 1.48 11.88 15.78
C ARG A 221 0.61 10.93 14.98
N ASP A 222 -0.15 11.48 14.04
CA ASP A 222 -0.99 10.68 13.13
C ASP A 222 -0.16 9.68 12.33
N GLU A 223 0.98 10.11 11.81
CA GLU A 223 1.91 9.23 11.07
C GLU A 223 2.57 8.18 11.98
N ALA A 224 2.96 8.54 13.21
CA ALA A 224 3.50 7.59 14.18
C ALA A 224 2.49 6.51 14.57
N LEU A 225 1.23 6.89 14.81
CA LEU A 225 0.16 5.94 15.07
C LEU A 225 -0.07 5.00 13.88
N LEU A 226 -0.04 5.50 12.65
CA LEU A 226 -0.16 4.66 11.45
C LEU A 226 1.03 3.71 11.28
N GLN A 227 2.25 4.16 11.60
CA GLN A 227 3.44 3.31 11.58
C GLN A 227 3.40 2.22 12.66
N ILE A 228 2.95 2.55 13.87
CA ILE A 228 2.73 1.59 14.97
C ILE A 228 1.73 0.52 14.53
N LEU A 229 0.58 0.94 13.99
CA LEU A 229 -0.43 0.01 13.50
C LEU A 229 0.11 -0.92 12.41
N ALA A 230 0.84 -0.38 11.43
CA ALA A 230 1.44 -1.15 10.34
C ALA A 230 2.49 -2.15 10.88
N SER A 231 3.37 -1.71 11.79
CA SER A 231 4.41 -2.56 12.40
C SER A 231 3.80 -3.69 13.25
N ALA A 232 2.67 -3.42 13.92
CA ALA A 232 1.92 -4.43 14.64
C ALA A 232 1.00 -5.30 13.76
N GLY A 233 1.08 -5.20 12.42
CA GLY A 233 0.27 -5.99 11.46
C GLY A 233 -1.17 -5.52 11.31
N GLY A 234 -1.50 -4.34 11.82
CA GLY A 234 -2.83 -3.76 11.73
C GLY A 234 -3.15 -3.12 10.37
N THR A 235 -4.35 -2.59 10.28
CA THR A 235 -4.86 -1.85 9.12
C THR A 235 -5.15 -0.40 9.52
N PRO A 236 -4.93 0.59 8.63
CA PRO A 236 -5.22 1.97 8.94
C PRO A 236 -6.75 2.16 9.15
N PRO A 237 -7.18 2.61 10.34
CA PRO A 237 -8.57 2.91 10.63
C PRO A 237 -8.96 4.30 10.09
N ASP A 238 -10.26 4.58 10.09
CA ASP A 238 -10.74 5.94 9.87
C ASP A 238 -10.24 6.90 10.97
N ARG A 239 -10.45 8.18 10.70
CA ARG A 239 -9.94 9.22 11.61
C ARG A 239 -10.67 9.26 12.94
N ALA A 240 -11.99 9.18 12.94
CA ALA A 240 -12.78 9.29 14.18
C ALA A 240 -12.31 8.25 15.20
N ARG A 241 -12.03 7.02 14.74
CA ARG A 241 -11.48 5.96 15.58
C ARG A 241 -10.06 6.26 16.07
N ARG A 242 -9.22 6.92 15.24
CA ARG A 242 -7.88 7.33 15.67
C ARG A 242 -7.95 8.41 16.73
N ASP A 243 -8.77 9.45 16.50
CA ASP A 243 -8.99 10.53 17.45
C ASP A 243 -9.50 9.98 18.80
N ALA A 244 -10.49 9.09 18.80
CA ALA A 244 -11.01 8.42 19.99
C ALA A 244 -9.96 7.58 20.73
N LEU A 245 -9.03 6.93 20.02
CA LEU A 245 -7.92 6.24 20.66
C LEU A 245 -6.98 7.25 21.31
N MET A 246 -6.66 8.37 20.66
CA MET A 246 -5.76 9.39 21.20
C MET A 246 -6.35 10.07 22.44
N GLU A 247 -7.65 10.35 22.45
CA GLU A 247 -8.36 10.85 23.65
C GLU A 247 -8.25 9.86 24.81
N TRP A 248 -8.49 8.57 24.54
CA TRP A 248 -8.33 7.54 25.57
C TRP A 248 -6.88 7.39 26.05
N LEU A 249 -5.89 7.54 25.17
CA LEU A 249 -4.48 7.49 25.55
C LEU A 249 -4.09 8.70 26.42
N ALA A 250 -4.70 9.86 26.20
CA ALA A 250 -4.49 11.06 27.00
C ALA A 250 -5.14 10.98 28.40
N ALA A 251 -6.23 10.24 28.55
CA ALA A 251 -6.85 9.98 29.85
C ALA A 251 -5.87 9.23 30.78
N GLN A 252 -5.94 9.38 32.08
CA GLN A 252 -4.97 8.78 33.00
C GLN A 252 -5.27 7.32 33.37
N GLU A 253 -6.42 6.79 33.03
CA GLU A 253 -6.89 5.47 33.44
C GLU A 253 -6.20 4.33 32.66
N PRO A 254 -5.71 3.27 33.35
CA PRO A 254 -5.28 2.04 32.71
C PRO A 254 -6.44 1.35 31.99
N GLY A 255 -6.13 0.53 31.00
CA GLY A 255 -7.17 -0.21 30.29
C GLY A 255 -6.68 -0.84 28.99
N ARG A 256 -7.61 -1.34 28.21
CA ARG A 256 -7.34 -1.93 26.89
C ARG A 256 -8.29 -1.39 25.85
N ARG A 257 -7.76 -1.09 24.66
CA ARG A 257 -8.55 -0.75 23.49
C ARG A 257 -7.95 -1.39 22.23
N THR A 258 -8.79 -1.66 21.24
CA THR A 258 -8.35 -2.17 19.95
C THR A 258 -8.58 -1.15 18.85
N LEU A 259 -7.62 -1.06 17.92
CA LEU A 259 -7.72 -0.19 16.76
C LEU A 259 -7.07 -0.87 15.56
N GLY A 260 -7.77 -1.01 14.44
CA GLY A 260 -7.23 -1.60 13.21
C GLY A 260 -6.71 -3.02 13.37
N GLY A 261 -7.23 -3.79 14.33
CA GLY A 261 -6.80 -5.15 14.67
C GLY A 261 -5.51 -5.20 15.50
N VAL A 262 -5.20 -4.10 16.19
CA VAL A 262 -4.08 -3.98 17.13
C VAL A 262 -4.63 -3.64 18.51
N LEU A 263 -4.17 -4.35 19.52
CA LEU A 263 -4.51 -4.13 20.93
C LEU A 263 -3.51 -3.18 21.58
N PHE A 264 -4.01 -2.14 22.21
CA PHE A 264 -3.31 -1.19 23.06
C PHE A 264 -3.68 -1.51 24.52
N ALA A 265 -2.71 -1.93 25.30
CA ALA A 265 -2.86 -2.21 26.74
C ALA A 265 -2.10 -1.14 27.53
N LYS A 266 -2.83 -0.14 28.02
CA LYS A 266 -2.30 0.99 28.80
C LYS A 266 -2.14 0.58 30.26
N ARG A 267 -0.95 0.79 30.79
CA ARG A 267 -0.56 0.61 32.20
C ARG A 267 -0.09 1.94 32.78
N LYS A 268 0.20 1.99 34.08
CA LYS A 268 0.63 3.25 34.75
C LYS A 268 1.82 3.96 34.07
N ARG A 269 2.80 3.21 33.56
CA ARG A 269 4.05 3.78 33.02
C ARG A 269 4.29 3.45 31.56
N GLN A 270 3.54 2.53 30.96
CA GLN A 270 3.79 2.04 29.61
C GLN A 270 2.53 1.60 28.90
N ILE A 271 2.57 1.67 27.58
CA ILE A 271 1.58 1.11 26.70
C ILE A 271 2.22 -0.09 26.00
N LEU A 272 1.58 -1.26 26.10
CA LEU A 272 1.95 -2.46 25.35
C LEU A 272 1.03 -2.55 24.14
N ILE A 273 1.63 -2.69 22.97
CA ILE A 273 0.91 -2.68 21.69
C ILE A 273 1.27 -3.96 20.93
N ALA A 274 0.27 -4.72 20.53
CA ALA A 274 0.48 -5.94 19.78
C ALA A 274 -0.72 -6.27 18.89
N ARG A 275 -0.52 -7.15 17.94
CA ARG A 275 -1.59 -7.70 17.11
C ARG A 275 -2.67 -8.35 17.97
N GLU A 276 -3.93 -8.06 17.67
CA GLU A 276 -5.07 -8.68 18.32
C GLU A 276 -5.20 -10.14 17.85
N PRO A 277 -5.07 -11.16 18.75
CA PRO A 277 -5.06 -12.57 18.33
C PRO A 277 -6.31 -13.00 17.59
N ALA A 278 -7.49 -12.48 17.98
CA ALA A 278 -8.76 -12.78 17.33
C ALA A 278 -8.83 -12.32 15.84
N ARG A 279 -7.90 -11.47 15.41
CA ARG A 279 -7.79 -10.98 14.02
C ARG A 279 -6.73 -11.72 13.20
N ILE A 280 -6.09 -12.71 13.77
CA ILE A 280 -5.11 -13.55 13.08
C ILE A 280 -5.80 -14.82 12.61
N THR A 281 -5.51 -15.25 11.38
CA THR A 281 -6.06 -16.53 10.90
C THR A 281 -5.57 -17.69 11.74
N SER A 282 -6.48 -18.56 12.15
CA SER A 282 -6.17 -19.83 12.82
C SER A 282 -5.86 -20.95 11.84
N GLN A 283 -6.05 -20.73 10.53
CA GLN A 283 -5.75 -21.73 9.51
C GLN A 283 -4.24 -21.94 9.40
N ALA A 284 -3.84 -23.20 9.34
CA ALA A 284 -2.45 -23.58 9.06
C ALA A 284 -2.11 -23.22 7.61
N VAL A 285 -0.95 -22.61 7.40
CA VAL A 285 -0.44 -22.27 6.08
C VAL A 285 0.78 -23.14 5.77
N ALA A 286 0.73 -23.88 4.67
CA ALA A 286 1.82 -24.73 4.23
C ALA A 286 3.05 -23.89 3.88
N LEU A 287 4.23 -24.38 4.27
CA LEU A 287 5.51 -23.76 3.99
C LEU A 287 6.23 -24.51 2.86
N HIS A 288 7.07 -23.75 2.15
CA HIS A 288 7.88 -24.30 1.06
C HIS A 288 9.36 -24.13 1.40
N PRO A 289 10.23 -25.11 1.12
CA PRO A 289 11.63 -25.07 1.53
C PRO A 289 12.46 -23.96 0.88
N THR A 290 12.07 -23.53 -0.33
CA THR A 290 12.80 -22.51 -1.09
C THR A 290 12.10 -21.15 -1.13
N ARG A 291 10.91 -21.01 -0.55
CA ARG A 291 10.13 -19.78 -0.61
C ARG A 291 9.65 -19.35 0.78
N SER A 292 10.07 -18.15 1.19
CA SER A 292 9.51 -17.53 2.39
C SER A 292 8.14 -16.89 2.10
N ILE A 293 7.24 -16.92 3.08
CA ILE A 293 5.94 -16.26 3.04
C ILE A 293 5.87 -15.19 4.12
N ILE A 294 5.04 -14.16 3.90
CA ILE A 294 4.70 -13.17 4.93
C ILE A 294 3.46 -13.68 5.67
N TRP A 295 3.64 -14.02 6.96
CA TRP A 295 2.54 -14.45 7.82
C TRP A 295 2.04 -13.29 8.67
N ASP A 296 0.72 -13.11 8.70
CA ASP A 296 0.02 -12.07 9.44
C ASP A 296 0.64 -10.66 9.30
N ARG A 297 1.20 -10.35 8.13
CA ARG A 297 1.83 -9.05 7.80
C ARG A 297 3.05 -8.67 8.64
N ARG A 298 3.45 -9.49 9.62
CA ARG A 298 4.50 -9.22 10.59
C ARG A 298 5.73 -10.08 10.42
N PHE A 299 5.56 -11.33 10.05
CA PHE A 299 6.64 -12.31 10.08
C PHE A 299 6.94 -12.87 8.69
N LEU A 300 8.22 -12.87 8.33
CA LEU A 300 8.73 -13.64 7.21
C LEU A 300 9.00 -15.06 7.71
N VAL A 301 8.33 -16.04 7.13
CA VAL A 301 8.36 -17.43 7.61
C VAL A 301 8.80 -18.35 6.48
N SER A 302 9.71 -19.27 6.78
CA SER A 302 10.10 -20.37 5.91
C SER A 302 10.27 -21.65 6.73
N GLY A 303 10.10 -22.80 6.10
CA GLY A 303 10.21 -24.08 6.78
C GLY A 303 10.48 -25.22 5.82
N PRO A 304 10.89 -26.41 6.36
CA PRO A 304 11.13 -27.59 5.55
C PRO A 304 9.83 -28.08 4.87
N PRO A 305 9.94 -29.05 3.92
CA PRO A 305 8.76 -29.69 3.33
C PRO A 305 7.83 -30.24 4.41
N ASP A 306 6.54 -30.28 4.10
CA ASP A 306 5.48 -30.82 4.98
C ASP A 306 5.32 -30.09 6.33
N SER A 307 5.92 -28.92 6.47
CA SER A 307 5.71 -28.05 7.62
C SER A 307 4.65 -26.98 7.34
N VAL A 308 4.02 -26.51 8.42
CA VAL A 308 3.02 -25.43 8.37
C VAL A 308 3.34 -24.37 9.41
N VAL A 309 2.99 -23.12 9.12
CA VAL A 309 2.91 -22.07 10.13
C VAL A 309 1.46 -21.98 10.63
N ILE A 310 1.31 -21.89 11.95
CA ILE A 310 0.02 -21.78 12.63
C ILE A 310 0.10 -20.79 13.78
N LEU A 311 -1.05 -20.28 14.20
CA LEU A 311 -1.18 -19.42 15.38
C LEU A 311 -0.92 -20.23 16.66
N LYS A 312 -0.07 -19.71 17.56
CA LYS A 312 0.28 -20.39 18.82
C LYS A 312 -0.94 -20.73 19.67
N ALA A 313 -1.92 -19.82 19.75
CA ALA A 313 -3.17 -20.07 20.45
C ALA A 313 -3.96 -21.30 19.96
N ALA A 314 -3.71 -21.78 18.75
CA ALA A 314 -4.33 -23.00 18.22
C ALA A 314 -3.68 -24.29 18.74
N ILE A 315 -2.59 -24.21 19.50
CA ILE A 315 -1.82 -25.35 20.02
C ILE A 315 -1.93 -25.39 21.55
N LYS A 316 -2.90 -26.14 22.07
CA LYS A 316 -3.21 -26.19 23.52
C LYS A 316 -2.06 -26.72 24.38
N SER A 317 -1.19 -27.56 23.82
CA SER A 317 -0.04 -28.18 24.54
C SER A 317 1.15 -27.23 24.72
N LEU A 318 1.24 -26.10 24.00
CA LEU A 318 2.36 -25.19 24.11
C LEU A 318 2.23 -24.31 25.37
N LYS A 319 3.31 -24.36 26.16
CA LYS A 319 3.44 -23.47 27.32
C LYS A 319 3.59 -22.02 26.87
N ARG A 320 3.07 -21.12 27.68
CA ARG A 320 3.23 -19.68 27.48
C ARG A 320 4.70 -19.29 27.65
N GLN A 321 5.17 -18.40 26.78
CA GLN A 321 6.52 -17.81 26.92
C GLN A 321 6.58 -16.95 28.18
N GLU A 322 7.54 -17.22 29.02
CA GLU A 322 7.77 -16.46 30.26
C GLU A 322 8.06 -14.98 29.94
N GLY A 323 7.56 -14.08 30.76
CA GLY A 323 7.72 -12.63 30.59
C GLY A 323 6.77 -11.99 29.57
N LEU A 324 6.13 -12.75 28.65
CA LEU A 324 5.21 -12.17 27.69
C LEU A 324 3.77 -12.02 28.25
N PRO A 325 3.06 -10.92 27.90
CA PRO A 325 1.63 -10.82 28.12
C PRO A 325 0.87 -11.93 27.36
N ALA A 326 -0.19 -12.48 27.95
CA ALA A 326 -0.94 -13.59 27.35
C ALA A 326 -1.47 -13.29 25.93
N PHE A 327 -1.92 -12.05 25.68
CA PHE A 327 -2.41 -11.65 24.37
C PHE A 327 -1.31 -11.54 23.31
N VAL A 328 -0.06 -11.27 23.72
CA VAL A 328 1.10 -11.26 22.82
C VAL A 328 1.47 -12.69 22.45
N ASP A 329 1.67 -13.53 23.47
CA ASP A 329 2.04 -14.93 23.32
C ASP A 329 1.03 -15.72 22.45
N ALA A 330 -0.26 -15.50 22.67
CA ALA A 330 -1.34 -16.12 21.89
C ALA A 330 -1.29 -15.76 20.39
N GLY A 331 -0.75 -14.59 20.05
CA GLY A 331 -0.65 -14.06 18.68
C GLY A 331 0.63 -14.41 17.94
N LEU A 332 1.46 -15.31 18.45
CA LEU A 332 2.73 -15.70 17.83
C LEU A 332 2.58 -16.77 16.74
N PRO A 333 3.41 -16.73 15.68
CA PRO A 333 3.53 -17.84 14.75
C PRO A 333 4.31 -19.01 15.35
N VAL A 334 3.90 -20.21 15.00
CA VAL A 334 4.65 -21.45 15.31
C VAL A 334 4.77 -22.27 14.05
N ILE A 335 5.96 -22.75 13.74
CA ILE A 335 6.19 -23.72 12.66
C ILE A 335 6.16 -25.11 13.25
N ARG A 336 5.33 -26.00 12.66
CA ARG A 336 5.26 -27.41 13.06
C ARG A 336 5.23 -28.35 11.86
N ARG A 337 5.62 -29.60 12.11
CA ARG A 337 5.47 -30.73 11.19
C ARG A 337 4.82 -31.89 11.96
N GLY A 338 3.57 -32.22 11.62
CA GLY A 338 2.77 -33.11 12.46
C GLY A 338 2.60 -32.57 13.89
N ALA A 339 3.01 -33.32 14.88
CA ALA A 339 3.02 -32.91 16.30
C ALA A 339 4.32 -32.20 16.72
N GLU A 340 5.38 -32.24 15.93
CA GLU A 340 6.69 -31.68 16.23
C GLU A 340 6.70 -30.15 16.02
N ILE A 341 7.18 -29.41 17.01
CA ILE A 341 7.41 -27.95 16.92
C ILE A 341 8.82 -27.73 16.37
N LEU A 342 8.93 -27.04 15.24
CA LEU A 342 10.20 -26.78 14.57
C LEU A 342 10.78 -25.40 14.92
N ALA A 343 9.93 -24.40 15.10
CA ALA A 343 10.34 -23.05 15.50
C ALA A 343 9.20 -22.21 16.05
N ASP A 344 9.54 -21.23 16.89
CA ASP A 344 8.74 -20.06 17.24
C ASP A 344 9.63 -18.79 17.12
N PRO A 345 9.15 -17.56 17.36
CA PRO A 345 9.96 -16.35 17.21
C PRO A 345 11.20 -16.27 18.10
N PHE A 346 11.27 -17.05 19.16
CA PHE A 346 12.39 -17.06 20.14
C PHE A 346 13.37 -18.21 19.91
N VAL A 347 12.87 -19.34 19.42
CA VAL A 347 13.66 -20.58 19.33
C VAL A 347 13.43 -21.25 17.97
N SER A 348 14.51 -21.72 17.36
CA SER A 348 14.46 -22.59 16.19
C SER A 348 15.12 -23.94 16.52
N HIS A 349 14.33 -25.00 16.49
CA HIS A 349 14.77 -26.38 16.71
C HIS A 349 15.20 -27.08 15.41
N HIS A 350 15.00 -26.40 14.26
CA HIS A 350 15.33 -26.97 12.94
C HIS A 350 15.97 -25.90 12.05
N LYS A 351 17.14 -26.18 11.46
CA LYS A 351 17.96 -25.25 10.66
C LYS A 351 17.20 -24.59 9.50
N ALA A 352 16.24 -25.29 8.89
CA ALA A 352 15.45 -24.79 7.77
C ALA A 352 14.17 -24.05 8.20
N ALA A 353 13.77 -24.11 9.49
CA ALA A 353 12.60 -23.40 10.01
C ALA A 353 13.02 -22.03 10.53
N LYS A 354 12.55 -20.95 9.91
CA LYS A 354 12.92 -19.59 10.26
C LYS A 354 11.69 -18.69 10.39
N ILE A 355 11.67 -17.92 11.46
CA ILE A 355 10.68 -16.87 11.71
C ILE A 355 11.44 -15.57 11.94
N LYS A 356 11.20 -14.56 11.11
CA LYS A 356 11.83 -13.25 11.22
C LYS A 356 10.75 -12.16 11.24
N LEU A 357 10.77 -11.31 12.24
CA LEU A 357 9.92 -10.12 12.27
C LEU A 357 10.29 -9.17 11.14
N ILE A 358 9.29 -8.67 10.42
CA ILE A 358 9.46 -7.70 9.34
C ILE A 358 9.13 -6.32 9.91
N PHE A 359 10.10 -5.43 9.86
CA PHE A 359 9.89 -4.01 10.07
C PHE A 359 9.29 -3.39 8.80
N LYS A 360 8.21 -2.64 8.94
CA LYS A 360 7.66 -1.81 7.87
C LYS A 360 7.76 -0.33 8.25
#